data_47d20619d17e4a9adedb0a03df876d8d
#
_entry.id   47d20619d17e4a9adedb0a03df876d8d
#
_cell.length_a   1.000
_cell.length_b   1.000
_cell.length_c   1.000
_cell.angle_alpha   90.00
_cell.angle_beta   90.00
_cell.angle_gamma   90.00
#
_symmetry.space_group_name_H-M   'P 1'
#
loop_
_entity.id
_entity.type
_entity.pdbx_description
1 polymer ?
#
loop_
_entity_poly.entity_id
_entity_poly.type
_entity_poly.pdbx_seq_one_letter_code
_entity_poly.pdbx_strand_id
1 'polypeptide(L)'
;IIPLWKRLHNEEIHQCIETSLSCSMENVKLSLPYIDLYYVDVKLLVPEIAKRYLGLDLNIYKRNVEILLENQKKVIFRIPFICNYTDTSDNKKEIIHFKKNNIPDSVEILKGHNLGESKYKSLNIDYKKFEIPQESDLRSLSDAINDLGISVMIRNI
;
A
#
# COMPACT_ATOMS: atom_id res chain seq x y z
N ILE A 1 -6.20 -4.40 20.27
CA ILE A 1 -6.40 -5.27 19.09
C ILE A 1 -5.76 -6.65 19.26
N ILE A 2 -4.57 -6.76 19.87
CA ILE A 2 -3.82 -8.03 20.03
C ILE A 2 -4.64 -9.14 20.72
N PRO A 3 -5.40 -8.89 21.80
CA PRO A 3 -6.22 -9.96 22.40
C PRO A 3 -7.27 -10.54 21.43
N LEU A 4 -7.79 -9.71 20.52
CA LEU A 4 -8.70 -10.18 19.47
C LEU A 4 -7.97 -11.07 18.46
N TRP A 5 -6.81 -10.62 17.96
CA TRP A 5 -5.99 -11.41 17.02
C TRP A 5 -5.60 -12.76 17.60
N LYS A 6 -5.18 -12.78 18.87
CA LYS A 6 -4.86 -14.02 19.57
C LYS A 6 -6.06 -14.97 19.67
N ARG A 7 -7.24 -14.45 19.98
CA ARG A 7 -8.47 -15.26 20.05
C ARG A 7 -8.80 -15.84 18.68
N LEU A 8 -8.81 -15.01 17.61
CA LEU A 8 -9.10 -15.47 16.26
C LEU A 8 -8.08 -16.50 15.78
N HIS A 9 -6.80 -16.32 16.11
CA HIS A 9 -5.74 -17.28 15.80
C HIS A 9 -5.99 -18.63 16.49
N ASN A 10 -6.39 -18.62 17.76
CA ASN A 10 -6.70 -19.84 18.50
C ASN A 10 -7.92 -20.59 17.94
N GLU A 11 -8.82 -19.88 17.27
CA GLU A 11 -10.01 -20.44 16.56
C GLU A 11 -9.68 -20.81 15.09
N GLU A 12 -8.39 -20.78 14.70
CA GLU A 12 -7.90 -21.06 13.35
C GLU A 12 -8.54 -20.18 12.25
N ILE A 13 -8.96 -18.96 12.61
CA ILE A 13 -9.54 -18.01 11.68
C ILE A 13 -8.41 -17.26 10.95
N HIS A 14 -8.38 -17.36 9.62
CA HIS A 14 -7.43 -16.63 8.77
C HIS A 14 -7.60 -15.12 8.95
N GLN A 15 -6.51 -14.44 9.28
CA GLN A 15 -6.50 -13.02 9.58
C GLN A 15 -5.74 -12.25 8.50
N CYS A 16 -6.41 -11.25 7.94
CA CYS A 16 -5.86 -10.34 6.96
C CYS A 16 -5.96 -8.91 7.47
N ILE A 17 -4.94 -8.10 7.29
CA ILE A 17 -4.98 -6.67 7.60
C ILE A 17 -4.55 -5.80 6.42
N GLU A 18 -5.19 -4.65 6.30
CA GLU A 18 -4.76 -3.55 5.42
C GLU A 18 -4.04 -2.50 6.26
N THR A 19 -2.86 -2.09 5.81
CA THR A 19 -2.02 -1.18 6.60
C THR A 19 -1.16 -0.27 5.76
N SER A 20 -0.97 0.95 6.24
CA SER A 20 0.03 1.88 5.71
C SER A 20 1.43 1.64 6.30
N LEU A 21 1.58 0.73 7.26
CA LEU A 21 2.81 0.51 8.05
C LEU A 21 3.41 1.78 8.69
N SER A 22 2.61 2.85 8.84
CA SER A 22 3.00 4.08 9.51
C SER A 22 2.87 3.93 11.04
N CYS A 23 3.60 2.97 11.60
CA CYS A 23 3.59 2.66 13.03
C CYS A 23 4.99 2.22 13.49
N SER A 24 5.17 2.06 14.80
CA SER A 24 6.45 1.59 15.33
C SER A 24 6.74 0.16 14.87
N MET A 25 8.04 -0.17 14.71
CA MET A 25 8.51 -1.52 14.39
C MET A 25 8.02 -2.57 15.40
N GLU A 26 7.88 -2.17 16.65
CA GLU A 26 7.37 -3.02 17.72
C GLU A 26 5.94 -3.47 17.45
N ASN A 27 5.07 -2.57 17.02
CA ASN A 27 3.69 -2.89 16.66
C ASN A 27 3.61 -3.89 15.50
N VAL A 28 4.50 -3.76 14.51
CA VAL A 28 4.61 -4.74 13.41
C VAL A 28 5.01 -6.10 13.96
N LYS A 29 6.07 -6.16 14.79
CA LYS A 29 6.54 -7.42 15.39
C LYS A 29 5.47 -8.09 16.24
N LEU A 30 4.67 -7.33 16.99
CA LEU A 30 3.57 -7.85 17.78
C LEU A 30 2.43 -8.45 16.93
N SER A 31 2.29 -8.06 15.68
CA SER A 31 1.28 -8.61 14.77
C SER A 31 1.72 -9.92 14.10
N LEU A 32 3.03 -10.14 13.94
CA LEU A 32 3.57 -11.28 13.19
C LEU A 32 3.01 -12.65 13.60
N PRO A 33 2.82 -13.00 14.88
CA PRO A 33 2.32 -14.31 15.25
C PRO A 33 0.86 -14.58 14.84
N TYR A 34 0.10 -13.53 14.53
CA TYR A 34 -1.35 -13.63 14.40
C TYR A 34 -1.87 -13.34 13.00
N ILE A 35 -1.14 -12.55 12.21
CA ILE A 35 -1.60 -12.11 10.89
C ILE A 35 -1.03 -13.02 9.80
N ASP A 36 -1.92 -13.53 8.95
CA ASP A 36 -1.60 -14.44 7.86
C ASP A 36 -1.30 -13.71 6.55
N LEU A 37 -1.96 -12.56 6.32
CA LEU A 37 -1.83 -11.78 5.09
C LEU A 37 -1.82 -10.28 5.38
N TYR A 38 -0.85 -9.58 4.81
CA TYR A 38 -0.73 -8.12 4.89
C TYR A 38 -0.99 -7.50 3.53
N TYR A 39 -2.02 -6.66 3.43
CA TYR A 39 -2.14 -5.69 2.35
C TYR A 39 -1.44 -4.40 2.77
N VAL A 40 -0.35 -4.08 2.11
CA VAL A 40 0.50 -2.94 2.46
C VAL A 40 0.36 -1.84 1.42
N ASP A 41 -0.07 -0.68 1.85
CA ASP A 41 -0.19 0.49 0.96
C ASP A 41 1.18 1.06 0.57
N VAL A 42 1.45 1.12 -0.73
CA VAL A 42 2.62 1.78 -1.32
C VAL A 42 2.12 3.02 -2.07
N LYS A 43 2.13 4.17 -1.41
CA LYS A 43 1.51 5.41 -1.94
C LYS A 43 2.55 6.36 -2.52
N LEU A 44 3.35 6.96 -1.65
CA LEU A 44 4.36 7.96 -1.98
C LEU A 44 5.70 7.53 -1.39
N LEU A 45 6.71 7.35 -2.25
CA LEU A 45 8.05 6.91 -1.86
C LEU A 45 9.13 8.00 -2.07
N VAL A 46 8.75 9.19 -2.53
CA VAL A 46 9.62 10.37 -2.53
C VAL A 46 9.58 11.00 -1.14
N PRO A 47 10.69 11.07 -0.39
CA PRO A 47 10.71 11.35 1.05
C PRO A 47 9.98 12.64 1.46
N GLU A 48 10.29 13.77 0.80
CA GLU A 48 9.70 15.07 1.13
C GLU A 48 8.19 15.08 0.86
N ILE A 49 7.76 14.40 -0.22
CA ILE A 49 6.36 14.31 -0.63
C ILE A 49 5.59 13.38 0.32
N ALA A 50 6.17 12.22 0.65
CA ALA A 50 5.59 11.28 1.61
C ALA A 50 5.39 11.91 2.99
N LYS A 51 6.40 12.64 3.49
CA LYS A 51 6.31 13.36 4.76
C LYS A 51 5.25 14.45 4.72
N ARG A 52 5.22 15.26 3.64
CA ARG A 52 4.31 16.40 3.50
C ARG A 52 2.84 15.97 3.41
N TYR A 53 2.53 14.96 2.59
CA TYR A 53 1.14 14.58 2.30
C TYR A 53 0.60 13.47 3.19
N LEU A 54 1.47 12.59 3.70
CA LEU A 54 1.07 11.42 4.49
C LEU A 54 1.58 11.45 5.92
N GLY A 55 2.46 12.39 6.27
CA GLY A 55 3.16 12.36 7.57
C GLY A 55 4.07 11.12 7.72
N LEU A 56 4.39 10.44 6.63
CA LEU A 56 5.07 9.16 6.63
C LEU A 56 6.59 9.33 6.79
N ASP A 57 7.17 8.64 7.77
CA ASP A 57 8.61 8.42 7.85
C ASP A 57 8.96 7.20 7.00
N LEU A 58 9.61 7.44 5.85
CA LEU A 58 9.97 6.37 4.92
C LEU A 58 11.03 5.40 5.47
N ASN A 59 11.87 5.81 6.41
CA ASN A 59 12.86 4.90 7.00
C ASN A 59 12.15 3.87 7.87
N ILE A 60 11.21 4.32 8.72
CA ILE A 60 10.37 3.43 9.53
C ILE A 60 9.52 2.54 8.62
N TYR A 61 8.89 3.12 7.59
CA TYR A 61 8.07 2.37 6.64
C TYR A 61 8.87 1.24 5.96
N LYS A 62 10.04 1.57 5.37
CA LYS A 62 10.90 0.59 4.69
C LYS A 62 11.34 -0.51 5.64
N ARG A 63 11.76 -0.16 6.86
CA ARG A 63 12.14 -1.15 7.87
C ARG A 63 10.97 -2.04 8.29
N ASN A 64 9.77 -1.50 8.37
CA ASN A 64 8.57 -2.29 8.67
C ASN A 64 8.25 -3.28 7.55
N VAL A 65 8.41 -2.89 6.28
CA VAL A 65 8.28 -3.82 5.14
C VAL A 65 9.33 -4.93 5.22
N GLU A 66 10.59 -4.58 5.46
CA GLU A 66 11.67 -5.57 5.62
C GLU A 66 11.34 -6.57 6.72
N ILE A 67 10.83 -6.13 7.88
CA ILE A 67 10.43 -7.02 8.98
C ILE A 67 9.38 -8.04 8.51
N LEU A 68 8.39 -7.65 7.73
CA LEU A 68 7.40 -8.59 7.20
C LEU A 68 8.04 -9.64 6.29
N LEU A 69 8.89 -9.20 5.36
CA LEU A 69 9.53 -10.07 4.37
C LEU A 69 10.57 -11.00 5.00
N GLU A 70 11.40 -10.49 5.94
CA GLU A 70 12.36 -11.28 6.72
C GLU A 70 11.67 -12.40 7.52
N ASN A 71 10.44 -12.16 7.97
CA ASN A 71 9.62 -13.15 8.69
C ASN A 71 8.71 -13.97 7.76
N GLN A 72 8.96 -13.94 6.45
CA GLN A 72 8.25 -14.73 5.42
C GLN A 72 6.72 -14.57 5.48
N LYS A 73 6.26 -13.36 5.82
CA LYS A 73 4.82 -13.05 5.81
C LYS A 73 4.32 -12.89 4.40
N LYS A 74 3.09 -13.36 4.14
CA LYS A 74 2.41 -13.06 2.87
C LYS A 74 2.10 -11.59 2.79
N VAL A 75 2.61 -10.94 1.74
CA VAL A 75 2.49 -9.49 1.54
C VAL A 75 1.99 -9.20 0.14
N ILE A 76 0.88 -8.48 0.06
CA ILE A 76 0.38 -7.89 -1.18
C ILE A 76 0.57 -6.38 -1.10
N PHE A 77 1.35 -5.82 -2.01
CA PHE A 77 1.47 -4.37 -2.09
C PHE A 77 0.30 -3.77 -2.86
N ARG A 78 -0.34 -2.76 -2.30
CA ARG A 78 -1.38 -1.97 -2.94
C ARG A 78 -0.86 -0.60 -3.34
N ILE A 79 -0.97 -0.28 -4.62
CA ILE A 79 -0.55 1.00 -5.19
C ILE A 79 -1.79 1.78 -5.62
N PRO A 80 -2.28 2.74 -4.82
CA PRO A 80 -3.32 3.64 -5.30
C PRO A 80 -2.74 4.52 -6.41
N PHE A 81 -3.31 4.41 -7.60
CA PHE A 81 -2.92 5.20 -8.77
C PHE A 81 -3.82 6.42 -8.89
N ILE A 82 -3.35 7.57 -8.45
CA ILE A 82 -4.10 8.83 -8.41
C ILE A 82 -3.33 9.86 -9.25
N CYS A 83 -3.98 10.35 -10.32
CA CYS A 83 -3.40 11.31 -11.25
C CYS A 83 -2.88 12.56 -10.54
N ASN A 84 -1.68 13.00 -10.91
CA ASN A 84 -0.97 14.15 -10.36
C ASN A 84 -0.54 14.02 -8.88
N TYR A 85 -0.72 12.85 -8.26
CA TYR A 85 -0.30 12.61 -6.86
C TYR A 85 0.65 11.41 -6.76
N THR A 86 0.14 10.20 -7.02
CA THR A 86 0.95 8.97 -6.87
C THR A 86 1.56 8.51 -8.20
N ASP A 87 1.05 8.99 -9.34
CA ASP A 87 1.45 8.63 -10.69
C ASP A 87 2.62 9.45 -11.26
N THR A 88 3.21 10.35 -10.45
CA THR A 88 4.35 11.16 -10.91
C THR A 88 5.52 10.28 -11.33
N SER A 89 6.29 10.73 -12.34
CA SER A 89 7.44 9.98 -12.87
C SER A 89 8.44 9.59 -11.79
N ASP A 90 8.70 10.49 -10.84
CA ASP A 90 9.64 10.25 -9.76
C ASP A 90 9.11 9.23 -8.76
N ASN A 91 7.82 9.31 -8.40
CA ASN A 91 7.22 8.31 -7.52
C ASN A 91 7.17 6.91 -8.17
N LYS A 92 6.87 6.82 -9.47
CA LYS A 92 6.92 5.55 -10.22
C LYS A 92 8.32 4.94 -10.21
N LYS A 93 9.37 5.75 -10.42
CA LYS A 93 10.77 5.29 -10.32
C LYS A 93 11.11 4.77 -8.93
N GLU A 94 10.71 5.50 -7.88
CA GLU A 94 10.92 5.08 -6.50
C GLU A 94 10.14 3.79 -6.17
N ILE A 95 8.92 3.63 -6.66
CA ILE A 95 8.14 2.39 -6.50
C ILE A 95 8.85 1.21 -7.16
N ILE A 96 9.34 1.36 -8.39
CA ILE A 96 10.05 0.31 -9.11
C ILE A 96 11.36 -0.03 -8.40
N HIS A 97 12.13 0.99 -7.98
CA HIS A 97 13.36 0.79 -7.22
C HIS A 97 13.13 0.07 -5.89
N PHE A 98 12.12 0.48 -5.16
CA PHE A 98 11.74 -0.14 -3.89
C PHE A 98 11.39 -1.62 -4.07
N LYS A 99 10.65 -1.98 -5.12
CA LYS A 99 10.25 -3.36 -5.40
C LYS A 99 11.39 -4.27 -5.81
N LYS A 100 12.46 -3.77 -6.40
CA LYS A 100 13.66 -4.58 -6.69
C LYS A 100 14.29 -5.17 -5.43
N ASN A 101 14.18 -4.47 -4.31
CA ASN A 101 14.77 -4.86 -3.03
C ASN A 101 13.74 -5.47 -2.06
N ASN A 102 12.44 -5.33 -2.34
CA ASN A 102 11.35 -5.74 -1.48
C ASN A 102 10.29 -6.48 -2.32
N ILE A 103 10.48 -7.76 -2.56
CA ILE A 103 9.63 -8.57 -3.42
C ILE A 103 8.43 -9.09 -2.62
N PRO A 104 7.20 -8.60 -2.89
CA PRO A 104 5.98 -9.12 -2.29
C PRO A 104 5.49 -10.37 -3.03
N ASP A 105 4.48 -11.05 -2.49
CA ASP A 105 3.81 -12.16 -3.19
C ASP A 105 3.09 -11.69 -4.47
N SER A 106 2.50 -10.51 -4.43
CA SER A 106 1.89 -9.86 -5.60
C SER A 106 1.69 -8.37 -5.38
N VAL A 107 1.23 -7.68 -6.43
CA VAL A 107 0.91 -6.26 -6.42
C VAL A 107 -0.51 -6.03 -6.92
N GLU A 108 -1.26 -5.18 -6.25
CA GLU A 108 -2.52 -4.63 -6.74
C GLU A 108 -2.36 -3.15 -7.06
N ILE A 109 -2.66 -2.75 -8.29
CA ILE A 109 -2.78 -1.34 -8.67
C ILE A 109 -4.25 -0.97 -8.54
N LEU A 110 -4.55 -0.03 -7.64
CA LEU A 110 -5.92 0.43 -7.38
C LEU A 110 -6.19 1.67 -8.22
N LYS A 111 -7.11 1.58 -9.18
CA LYS A 111 -7.50 2.72 -10.01
C LYS A 111 -8.13 3.81 -9.15
N GLY A 112 -7.60 5.03 -9.23
CA GLY A 112 -8.14 6.19 -8.52
C GLY A 112 -9.59 6.49 -8.92
N HIS A 113 -10.42 6.88 -7.96
CA HIS A 113 -11.84 7.17 -8.14
C HIS A 113 -12.31 8.33 -7.25
N ASN A 114 -13.48 8.89 -7.56
CA ASN A 114 -14.07 10.02 -6.84
C ASN A 114 -15.22 9.64 -5.88
N LEU A 115 -15.29 8.39 -5.41
CA LEU A 115 -16.39 7.92 -4.52
C LEU A 115 -16.43 8.63 -3.16
N GLY A 116 -15.35 9.30 -2.76
CA GLY A 116 -15.29 10.07 -1.52
C GLY A 116 -16.13 11.36 -1.51
N GLU A 117 -16.62 11.85 -2.67
CA GLU A 117 -17.31 13.15 -2.80
C GLU A 117 -18.49 13.30 -1.83
N SER A 118 -19.30 12.25 -1.66
CA SER A 118 -20.44 12.25 -0.75
C SER A 118 -20.04 12.47 0.73
N LYS A 119 -18.92 11.92 1.14
CA LYS A 119 -18.39 12.09 2.52
C LYS A 119 -17.98 13.53 2.78
N TYR A 120 -17.29 14.16 1.82
CA TYR A 120 -16.90 15.57 1.90
C TYR A 120 -18.12 16.49 1.97
N LYS A 121 -19.14 16.23 1.12
CA LYS A 121 -20.41 16.97 1.17
C LYS A 121 -21.09 16.85 2.54
N SER A 122 -21.13 15.65 3.11
CA SER A 122 -21.74 15.43 4.43
C SER A 122 -21.01 16.15 5.56
N LEU A 123 -19.73 16.41 5.40
CA LEU A 123 -18.88 17.15 6.35
C LEU A 123 -18.84 18.66 6.06
N ASN A 124 -19.53 19.12 5.02
CA ASN A 124 -19.50 20.50 4.53
C ASN A 124 -18.07 20.99 4.21
N ILE A 125 -17.27 20.08 3.62
CA ILE A 125 -15.88 20.33 3.21
C ILE A 125 -15.83 20.31 1.67
N ASP A 126 -15.09 21.27 1.09
CA ASP A 126 -14.89 21.31 -0.36
C ASP A 126 -14.16 20.05 -0.84
N TYR A 127 -14.73 19.41 -1.88
CA TYR A 127 -14.13 18.25 -2.50
C TYR A 127 -13.46 18.62 -3.83
N LYS A 128 -12.16 18.36 -3.91
CA LYS A 128 -11.41 18.48 -5.15
C LYS A 128 -11.44 17.14 -5.89
N LYS A 129 -12.10 17.08 -7.05
CA LYS A 129 -12.12 15.89 -7.89
C LYS A 129 -10.73 15.58 -8.43
N PHE A 130 -10.41 14.28 -8.41
CA PHE A 130 -9.23 13.76 -9.08
C PHE A 130 -9.56 13.41 -10.52
N GLU A 131 -8.57 13.54 -11.39
CA GLU A 131 -8.63 12.99 -12.74
C GLU A 131 -8.62 11.45 -12.66
N ILE A 132 -9.49 10.81 -13.44
CA ILE A 132 -9.55 9.34 -13.49
C ILE A 132 -8.46 8.83 -14.42
N PRO A 133 -7.55 7.95 -13.95
CA PRO A 133 -6.47 7.47 -14.78
C PRO A 133 -6.96 6.65 -15.97
N GLN A 134 -6.24 6.78 -17.10
CA GLN A 134 -6.49 5.98 -18.29
C GLN A 134 -5.91 4.56 -18.10
N GLU A 135 -6.49 3.60 -18.81
CA GLU A 135 -6.00 2.21 -18.79
C GLU A 135 -4.53 2.09 -19.23
N SER A 136 -4.10 2.92 -20.20
CA SER A 136 -2.72 2.98 -20.66
C SER A 136 -1.72 3.31 -19.55
N ASP A 137 -2.10 4.23 -18.65
CA ASP A 137 -1.23 4.68 -17.56
C ASP A 137 -1.03 3.58 -16.51
N LEU A 138 -2.13 2.87 -16.20
CA LEU A 138 -2.11 1.74 -15.28
C LEU A 138 -1.29 0.57 -15.86
N ARG A 139 -1.47 0.27 -17.15
CA ARG A 139 -0.72 -0.79 -17.84
C ARG A 139 0.77 -0.51 -17.85
N SER A 140 1.18 0.73 -18.15
CA SER A 140 2.59 1.12 -18.14
C SER A 140 3.29 0.81 -16.81
N LEU A 141 2.63 1.08 -15.67
CA LEU A 141 3.16 0.74 -14.35
C LEU A 141 3.11 -0.78 -14.11
N SER A 142 2.02 -1.43 -14.52
CA SER A 142 1.85 -2.88 -14.39
C SER A 142 2.95 -3.64 -15.13
N ASP A 143 3.22 -3.26 -16.37
CA ASP A 143 4.24 -3.91 -17.22
C ASP A 143 5.63 -3.73 -16.59
N ALA A 144 5.97 -2.53 -16.15
CA ALA A 144 7.25 -2.26 -15.49
C ALA A 144 7.46 -3.06 -14.20
N ILE A 145 6.38 -3.42 -13.48
CA ILE A 145 6.46 -4.27 -12.29
C ILE A 145 6.50 -5.75 -12.69
N ASN A 146 5.74 -6.17 -13.70
CA ASN A 146 5.77 -7.53 -14.23
C ASN A 146 7.17 -7.89 -14.76
N ASP A 147 7.88 -6.95 -15.38
CA ASP A 147 9.27 -7.12 -15.85
C ASP A 147 10.25 -7.46 -14.71
N LEU A 148 9.88 -7.18 -13.46
CA LEU A 148 10.64 -7.61 -12.27
C LEU A 148 10.27 -9.03 -11.80
N GLY A 149 9.40 -9.74 -12.52
CA GLY A 149 8.92 -11.07 -12.15
C GLY A 149 7.84 -11.08 -11.07
N ILE A 150 7.21 -9.93 -10.78
CA ILE A 150 6.18 -9.79 -9.75
C ILE A 150 4.80 -9.78 -10.41
N SER A 151 3.90 -10.65 -9.97
CA SER A 151 2.51 -10.70 -10.47
C SER A 151 1.75 -9.41 -10.11
N VAL A 152 1.10 -8.80 -11.09
CA VAL A 152 0.33 -7.57 -10.92
C VAL A 152 -1.12 -7.76 -11.31
N MET A 153 -2.03 -7.20 -10.50
CA MET A 153 -3.46 -7.14 -10.78
C MET A 153 -3.94 -5.68 -10.74
N ILE A 154 -4.63 -5.24 -11.79
CA ILE A 154 -5.30 -3.93 -11.80
C ILE A 154 -6.71 -4.11 -11.25
N ARG A 155 -7.05 -3.34 -10.20
CA ARG A 155 -8.36 -3.33 -9.55
C ARG A 155 -9.13 -2.07 -9.91
N ASN A 156 -10.29 -2.24 -10.50
CA ASN A 156 -11.31 -1.19 -10.62
C ASN A 156 -12.20 -1.27 -9.37
N ILE A 157 -12.19 -0.24 -8.55
CA ILE A 157 -12.99 -0.15 -7.33
C ILE A 157 -14.29 0.58 -7.64
#